data_8cfa03ee46a10ca05006e8f03219fc52
#
_entry.id   8cfa03ee46a10ca05006e8f03219fc52
#
_cell.length_a   1.000
_cell.length_b   1.000
_cell.length_c   1.000
_cell.angle_alpha   90.00
_cell.angle_beta   90.00
_cell.angle_gamma   90.00
#
_symmetry.space_group_name_H-M   'P 1'
#
loop_
_entity.id
_entity.type
_entity.pdbx_description
1 polymer ?
#
loop_
_entity_poly.entity_id
_entity_poly.type
_entity_poly.pdbx_seq_one_letter_code
_entity_poly.pdbx_strand_id
1 'polypeptide(L)'
;MQKNYIFSDTETTGLREKDFIQIIQSASILTNESFERIDAQNIESRPLPWVVPQPGAYLVHKKISSLDSNISHYQMMKDIYDTWEKWSDDKQSIFITYNGHQFDEELYRRQFYWNLLPPYITNTNGNGRSDLYFLILLVSYLYPDFIKFNMNNYDLPILKLDQILPKIGIDVSDAHDALTDCEFMVHLIKYIYSEHSDLVEDFFLQATKASFID
;
A
#
# COMPACT_ATOMS: atom_id res chain seq x y z
N MET A 1 15.21 -15.69 -9.77
CA MET A 1 14.80 -14.47 -10.50
C MET A 1 14.86 -13.30 -9.55
N GLN A 2 15.39 -12.17 -10.01
CA GLN A 2 15.41 -10.96 -9.19
C GLN A 2 13.99 -10.43 -9.02
N LYS A 3 13.55 -10.22 -7.77
CA LYS A 3 12.21 -9.72 -7.45
C LYS A 3 12.28 -8.21 -7.16
N ASN A 4 11.26 -7.48 -7.56
CA ASN A 4 11.04 -6.12 -7.11
C ASN A 4 9.84 -6.09 -6.14
N TYR A 5 9.83 -5.11 -5.26
CA TYR A 5 8.69 -4.85 -4.39
C TYR A 5 8.13 -3.46 -4.68
N ILE A 6 6.82 -3.36 -4.82
CA ILE A 6 6.12 -2.10 -5.09
C ILE A 6 5.18 -1.86 -3.91
N PHE A 7 5.57 -0.97 -3.02
CA PHE A 7 4.73 -0.51 -1.90
C PHE A 7 3.77 0.53 -2.41
N SER A 8 2.50 0.42 -2.08
CA SER A 8 1.48 1.37 -2.52
C SER A 8 0.46 1.69 -1.44
N ASP A 9 0.01 2.94 -1.43
CA ASP A 9 -1.00 3.46 -0.54
C ASP A 9 -1.88 4.49 -1.24
N THR A 10 -3.10 4.73 -0.74
CA THR A 10 -4.06 5.65 -1.34
C THR A 10 -4.76 6.54 -0.34
N GLU A 11 -4.95 7.82 -0.71
CA GLU A 11 -5.94 8.68 -0.07
C GLU A 11 -7.19 8.80 -0.94
N THR A 12 -8.34 8.80 -0.30
CA THR A 12 -9.61 8.63 -1.00
C THR A 12 -10.67 9.65 -0.59
N THR A 13 -11.71 9.77 -1.40
CA THR A 13 -12.86 10.65 -1.11
C THR A 13 -13.73 10.16 0.05
N GLY A 14 -13.53 8.94 0.55
CA GLY A 14 -14.32 8.37 1.65
C GLY A 14 -13.96 6.91 1.95
N LEU A 15 -14.65 6.29 2.92
CA LEU A 15 -14.35 4.94 3.39
C LEU A 15 -15.49 3.93 3.23
N ARG A 16 -16.71 4.37 2.90
CA ARG A 16 -17.88 3.50 2.90
C ARG A 16 -18.13 2.90 1.53
N GLU A 17 -18.31 1.61 1.43
CA GLU A 17 -18.66 0.89 0.19
C GLU A 17 -19.92 1.43 -0.50
N LYS A 18 -20.85 2.02 0.25
CA LYS A 18 -22.09 2.60 -0.28
C LYS A 18 -21.88 3.90 -1.02
N ASP A 19 -20.75 4.54 -0.80
CA ASP A 19 -20.39 5.78 -1.44
C ASP A 19 -19.52 5.45 -2.65
N PHE A 20 -19.60 6.29 -3.68
CA PHE A 20 -18.70 6.18 -4.82
C PHE A 20 -17.33 6.70 -4.41
N ILE A 21 -16.50 5.80 -3.89
CA ILE A 21 -15.16 6.13 -3.40
C ILE A 21 -14.22 6.28 -4.60
N GLN A 22 -13.52 7.41 -4.64
CA GLN A 22 -12.47 7.67 -5.62
C GLN A 22 -11.11 7.83 -4.93
N ILE A 23 -10.07 7.27 -5.52
CA ILE A 23 -8.67 7.58 -5.17
C ILE A 23 -8.40 9.02 -5.63
N ILE A 24 -7.92 9.87 -4.73
CA ILE A 24 -7.55 11.26 -5.00
C ILE A 24 -6.04 11.49 -4.87
N GLN A 25 -5.34 10.66 -4.10
CA GLN A 25 -3.89 10.56 -4.10
C GLN A 25 -3.51 9.09 -4.16
N SER A 26 -2.50 8.78 -4.93
CA SER A 26 -1.85 7.48 -4.96
C SER A 26 -0.36 7.67 -4.90
N ALA A 27 0.28 6.93 -4.02
CA ALA A 27 1.73 6.85 -3.97
C ALA A 27 2.19 5.40 -4.13
N SER A 28 3.37 5.25 -4.71
CA SER A 28 4.03 3.96 -4.83
C SER A 28 5.54 4.11 -4.76
N ILE A 29 6.20 3.17 -4.11
CA ILE A 29 7.66 3.09 -4.02
C ILE A 29 8.12 1.75 -4.59
N LEU A 30 8.98 1.81 -5.60
CA LEU A 30 9.69 0.65 -6.11
C LEU A 30 10.96 0.41 -5.30
N THR A 31 11.17 -0.82 -4.84
CA THR A 31 12.40 -1.24 -4.16
C THR A 31 13.00 -2.50 -4.80
N ASN A 32 14.28 -2.72 -4.53
CA ASN A 32 14.96 -3.98 -4.82
C ASN A 32 14.68 -5.05 -3.74
N GLU A 33 15.35 -6.20 -3.86
CA GLU A 33 15.25 -7.33 -2.91
C GLU A 33 15.69 -7.00 -1.49
N SER A 34 16.55 -5.98 -1.31
CA SER A 34 16.99 -5.49 0.01
C SER A 34 16.12 -4.32 0.51
N PHE A 35 14.98 -4.09 -0.09
CA PHE A 35 14.06 -2.98 0.21
C PHE A 35 14.69 -1.59 0.04
N GLU A 36 15.75 -1.46 -0.76
CA GLU A 36 16.32 -0.15 -1.10
C GLU A 36 15.48 0.51 -2.21
N ARG A 37 15.09 1.77 -1.99
CA ARG A 37 14.29 2.53 -2.94
C ARG A 37 15.03 2.72 -4.27
N ILE A 38 14.38 2.35 -5.37
CA ILE A 38 14.85 2.55 -6.75
C ILE A 38 14.14 3.75 -7.37
N ASP A 39 12.82 3.82 -7.21
CA ASP A 39 11.99 4.85 -7.82
C ASP A 39 10.76 5.12 -6.93
N ALA A 40 10.03 6.19 -7.19
CA ALA A 40 8.75 6.45 -6.54
C ALA A 40 7.83 7.29 -7.44
N GLN A 41 6.54 7.11 -7.24
CA GLN A 41 5.49 7.94 -7.82
C GLN A 41 4.60 8.45 -6.71
N ASN A 42 4.19 9.72 -6.80
CA ASN A 42 3.16 10.31 -5.96
C ASN A 42 2.34 11.26 -6.83
N ILE A 43 1.05 11.02 -6.94
CA ILE A 43 0.18 11.74 -7.86
C ILE A 43 -1.19 12.00 -7.23
N GLU A 44 -1.69 13.24 -7.40
CA GLU A 44 -3.01 13.65 -6.95
C GLU A 44 -3.90 14.01 -8.12
N SER A 45 -5.17 13.61 -8.09
CA SER A 45 -6.20 14.01 -9.06
C SER A 45 -7.35 14.71 -8.40
N ARG A 46 -8.04 15.55 -9.19
CA ARG A 46 -9.31 16.10 -8.73
C ARG A 46 -10.41 15.03 -8.67
N PRO A 47 -11.36 15.15 -7.74
CA PRO A 47 -12.57 14.33 -7.75
C PRO A 47 -13.36 14.49 -9.06
N LEU A 48 -14.01 13.40 -9.49
CA LEU A 48 -14.96 13.44 -10.60
C LEU A 48 -16.17 14.32 -10.22
N PRO A 49 -16.81 15.01 -11.20
CA PRO A 49 -17.87 15.99 -10.90
C PRO A 49 -19.09 15.43 -10.14
N TRP A 50 -19.31 14.12 -10.20
CA TRP A 50 -20.40 13.43 -9.52
C TRP A 50 -20.00 12.75 -8.21
N VAL A 51 -18.71 12.80 -7.85
CA VAL A 51 -18.21 12.26 -6.58
C VAL A 51 -18.31 13.35 -5.52
N VAL A 52 -19.04 13.05 -4.45
CA VAL A 52 -19.15 13.94 -3.30
C VAL A 52 -18.15 13.49 -2.22
N PRO A 53 -17.06 14.23 -2.01
CA PRO A 53 -16.09 13.88 -1.00
C PRO A 53 -16.69 13.90 0.41
N GLN A 54 -16.32 12.93 1.24
CA GLN A 54 -16.72 12.89 2.65
C GLN A 54 -15.85 13.83 3.47
N PRO A 55 -16.42 14.78 4.21
CA PRO A 55 -15.63 15.71 5.05
C PRO A 55 -14.71 14.99 6.04
N GLY A 56 -15.15 13.84 6.57
CA GLY A 56 -14.35 13.04 7.51
C GLY A 56 -13.04 12.52 6.91
N ALA A 57 -13.03 12.11 5.63
CA ALA A 57 -11.82 11.69 4.95
C ALA A 57 -10.83 12.86 4.80
N TYR A 58 -11.34 14.02 4.33
CA TYR A 58 -10.52 15.23 4.16
C TYR A 58 -9.99 15.83 5.47
N LEU A 59 -10.67 15.60 6.58
CA LEU A 59 -10.14 15.97 7.89
C LEU A 59 -8.96 15.09 8.34
N VAL A 60 -8.91 13.84 7.88
CA VAL A 60 -7.82 12.90 8.19
C VAL A 60 -6.61 13.19 7.31
N HIS A 61 -6.72 13.02 5.99
CA HIS A 61 -5.58 13.12 5.08
C HIS A 61 -5.22 14.56 4.66
N LYS A 62 -6.10 15.56 4.92
CA LYS A 62 -5.88 17.00 4.65
C LYS A 62 -5.60 17.35 3.17
N LYS A 63 -5.94 16.48 2.20
CA LYS A 63 -5.67 16.64 0.77
C LYS A 63 -6.67 17.58 0.07
N ILE A 64 -6.87 18.76 0.63
CA ILE A 64 -7.73 19.80 0.03
C ILE A 64 -7.18 20.24 -1.33
N SER A 65 -5.86 20.16 -1.53
CA SER A 65 -5.18 20.44 -2.80
C SER A 65 -5.72 19.60 -3.96
N SER A 66 -6.19 18.39 -3.70
CA SER A 66 -6.78 17.52 -4.72
C SER A 66 -8.00 18.12 -5.39
N LEU A 67 -8.78 18.97 -4.68
CA LEU A 67 -9.99 19.61 -5.23
C LEU A 67 -9.67 20.53 -6.41
N ASP A 68 -8.49 21.16 -6.40
CA ASP A 68 -8.01 22.10 -7.41
C ASP A 68 -6.96 21.48 -8.35
N SER A 69 -6.72 20.18 -8.27
CA SER A 69 -5.74 19.50 -9.12
C SER A 69 -6.12 19.63 -10.60
N ASN A 70 -5.13 19.95 -11.43
CA ASN A 70 -5.28 19.97 -12.90
C ASN A 70 -5.28 18.55 -13.50
N ILE A 71 -4.87 17.52 -12.72
CA ILE A 71 -4.81 16.13 -13.18
C ILE A 71 -6.22 15.53 -13.08
N SER A 72 -6.70 14.99 -14.19
CA SER A 72 -7.97 14.26 -14.21
C SER A 72 -7.77 12.88 -13.57
N HIS A 73 -8.86 12.29 -13.09
CA HIS A 73 -8.83 10.92 -12.58
C HIS A 73 -8.31 9.91 -13.61
N TYR A 74 -8.73 10.04 -14.88
CA TYR A 74 -8.21 9.19 -15.96
C TYR A 74 -6.70 9.31 -16.13
N GLN A 75 -6.16 10.54 -16.14
CA GLN A 75 -4.72 10.76 -16.28
C GLN A 75 -3.94 10.14 -15.11
N MET A 76 -4.41 10.35 -13.88
CA MET A 76 -3.80 9.74 -12.70
C MET A 76 -3.78 8.21 -12.82
N MET A 77 -4.92 7.58 -13.11
CA MET A 77 -4.99 6.10 -13.21
C MET A 77 -4.12 5.56 -14.34
N LYS A 78 -4.04 6.29 -15.46
CA LYS A 78 -3.16 5.91 -16.56
C LYS A 78 -1.69 6.03 -16.18
N ASP A 79 -1.28 7.11 -15.53
CA ASP A 79 0.10 7.31 -15.11
C ASP A 79 0.53 6.27 -14.05
N ILE A 80 -0.38 5.88 -13.15
CA ILE A 80 -0.14 4.80 -12.19
C ILE A 80 0.06 3.48 -12.95
N TYR A 81 -0.85 3.15 -13.85
CA TYR A 81 -0.79 1.92 -14.63
C TYR A 81 0.51 1.82 -15.44
N ASP A 82 0.84 2.86 -16.21
CA ASP A 82 2.04 2.91 -17.05
C ASP A 82 3.33 2.78 -16.22
N THR A 83 3.34 3.41 -15.03
CA THR A 83 4.47 3.31 -14.11
C THR A 83 4.62 1.90 -13.55
N TRP A 84 3.53 1.29 -13.10
CA TRP A 84 3.55 -0.08 -12.54
C TRP A 84 3.87 -1.11 -13.62
N GLU A 85 3.35 -0.94 -14.85
CA GLU A 85 3.71 -1.78 -15.99
C GLU A 85 5.22 -1.72 -16.26
N LYS A 86 5.79 -0.50 -16.37
CA LYS A 86 7.23 -0.30 -16.55
C LYS A 86 8.07 -0.92 -15.44
N TRP A 87 7.62 -0.79 -14.17
CA TRP A 87 8.36 -1.33 -13.03
C TRP A 87 8.32 -2.86 -12.95
N SER A 88 7.31 -3.49 -13.53
CA SER A 88 7.09 -4.95 -13.52
C SER A 88 7.32 -5.64 -14.88
N ASP A 89 7.80 -4.94 -15.92
CA ASP A 89 7.90 -5.48 -17.28
C ASP A 89 8.91 -6.65 -17.40
N ASP A 90 10.09 -6.51 -16.82
CA ASP A 90 11.17 -7.51 -16.91
C ASP A 90 11.32 -8.40 -15.67
N LYS A 91 10.52 -8.17 -14.61
CA LYS A 91 10.71 -8.81 -13.31
C LYS A 91 9.36 -9.12 -12.66
N GLN A 92 9.32 -10.27 -11.99
CA GLN A 92 8.20 -10.52 -11.08
C GLN A 92 8.21 -9.46 -9.97
N SER A 93 7.13 -8.70 -9.84
CA SER A 93 6.97 -7.71 -8.79
C SER A 93 5.93 -8.16 -7.78
N ILE A 94 6.18 -7.91 -6.51
CA ILE A 94 5.21 -8.11 -5.44
C ILE A 94 4.67 -6.74 -5.04
N PHE A 95 3.37 -6.55 -5.24
CA PHE A 95 2.65 -5.35 -4.81
C PHE A 95 2.27 -5.47 -3.34
N ILE A 96 2.61 -4.47 -2.56
CA ILE A 96 2.53 -4.49 -1.10
C ILE A 96 1.69 -3.31 -0.62
N THR A 97 0.71 -3.62 0.23
CA THR A 97 -0.11 -2.63 0.93
C THR A 97 -0.03 -2.87 2.45
N TYR A 98 -0.62 -1.98 3.23
CA TYR A 98 -0.86 -2.18 4.65
C TYR A 98 -2.35 -2.18 4.95
N ASN A 99 -2.92 -3.35 5.26
CA ASN A 99 -4.36 -3.57 5.46
C ASN A 99 -5.21 -3.16 4.23
N GLY A 100 -4.60 -3.21 3.05
CA GLY A 100 -5.16 -2.69 1.80
C GLY A 100 -5.77 -3.74 0.86
N HIS A 101 -5.67 -5.05 1.16
CA HIS A 101 -6.20 -6.10 0.29
C HIS A 101 -7.70 -5.98 0.00
N GLN A 102 -8.49 -5.52 0.96
CA GLN A 102 -9.93 -5.32 0.81
C GLN A 102 -10.32 -3.87 0.53
N PHE A 103 -9.36 -2.95 0.48
CA PHE A 103 -9.61 -1.53 0.26
C PHE A 103 -8.81 -1.00 -0.93
N ASP A 104 -7.53 -0.71 -0.78
CA ASP A 104 -6.70 -0.10 -1.83
C ASP A 104 -6.67 -0.93 -3.11
N GLU A 105 -6.41 -2.24 -2.96
CA GLU A 105 -6.33 -3.18 -4.07
C GLU A 105 -7.66 -3.26 -4.83
N GLU A 106 -8.79 -3.27 -4.12
CA GLU A 106 -10.12 -3.27 -4.71
C GLU A 106 -10.41 -1.95 -5.41
N LEU A 107 -9.99 -0.83 -4.83
CA LEU A 107 -10.17 0.50 -5.42
C LEU A 107 -9.34 0.67 -6.69
N TYR A 108 -8.06 0.27 -6.69
CA TYR A 108 -7.24 0.27 -7.90
C TYR A 108 -7.88 -0.56 -9.00
N ARG A 109 -8.30 -1.78 -8.69
CA ARG A 109 -8.92 -2.67 -9.66
C ARG A 109 -10.18 -2.08 -10.27
N ARG A 110 -11.08 -1.53 -9.45
CA ARG A 110 -12.31 -0.87 -9.93
C ARG A 110 -12.00 0.36 -10.77
N GLN A 111 -11.07 1.19 -10.33
CA GLN A 111 -10.78 2.45 -10.99
C GLN A 111 -9.94 2.27 -12.26
N PHE A 112 -9.09 1.27 -12.34
CA PHE A 112 -8.51 0.85 -13.62
C PHE A 112 -9.60 0.42 -14.60
N TYR A 113 -10.54 -0.44 -14.15
CA TYR A 113 -11.65 -0.89 -14.98
C TYR A 113 -12.51 0.28 -15.49
N TRP A 114 -12.86 1.25 -14.64
CA TRP A 114 -13.64 2.43 -15.06
C TRP A 114 -12.93 3.28 -16.10
N ASN A 115 -11.61 3.28 -16.07
CA ASN A 115 -10.78 4.03 -17.01
C ASN A 115 -10.33 3.18 -18.20
N LEU A 116 -10.95 2.01 -18.42
CA LEU A 116 -10.66 1.06 -19.50
C LEU A 116 -9.21 0.57 -19.52
N LEU A 117 -8.58 0.50 -18.36
CA LEU A 117 -7.25 -0.08 -18.15
C LEU A 117 -7.38 -1.52 -17.62
N PRO A 118 -6.40 -2.40 -17.88
CA PRO A 118 -6.40 -3.77 -17.34
C PRO A 118 -6.43 -3.78 -15.81
N PRO A 119 -7.45 -4.38 -15.15
CA PRO A 119 -7.66 -4.21 -13.72
C PRO A 119 -6.81 -5.12 -12.83
N TYR A 120 -6.04 -6.06 -13.38
CA TYR A 120 -5.37 -7.12 -12.63
C TYR A 120 -3.84 -7.07 -12.75
N ILE A 121 -3.25 -5.91 -12.97
CA ILE A 121 -1.80 -5.74 -13.12
C ILE A 121 -1.02 -6.29 -11.91
N THR A 122 -1.58 -6.16 -10.70
CA THR A 122 -0.94 -6.56 -9.44
C THR A 122 -0.85 -8.08 -9.26
N ASN A 123 -1.59 -8.89 -10.05
CA ASN A 123 -1.59 -10.35 -9.92
C ASN A 123 -1.62 -11.11 -11.25
N THR A 124 -1.21 -10.45 -12.33
CA THR A 124 -1.01 -11.05 -13.66
C THR A 124 0.46 -10.94 -14.07
N ASN A 125 0.84 -11.58 -15.15
CA ASN A 125 2.21 -11.52 -15.72
C ASN A 125 3.32 -11.95 -14.73
N GLY A 126 2.99 -12.86 -13.79
CA GLY A 126 3.93 -13.30 -12.77
C GLY A 126 3.98 -12.41 -11.53
N ASN A 127 3.27 -11.30 -11.51
CA ASN A 127 3.15 -10.43 -10.35
C ASN A 127 2.36 -11.10 -9.22
N GLY A 128 2.64 -10.70 -8.01
CA GLY A 128 1.97 -11.13 -6.79
C GLY A 128 1.56 -9.96 -5.90
N ARG A 129 0.76 -10.28 -4.89
CA ARG A 129 0.24 -9.32 -3.91
C ARG A 129 0.55 -9.77 -2.50
N SER A 130 0.84 -8.83 -1.65
CA SER A 130 1.05 -9.07 -0.23
C SER A 130 0.51 -7.91 0.61
N ASP A 131 0.20 -8.19 1.86
CA ASP A 131 -0.28 -7.19 2.80
C ASP A 131 0.53 -7.29 4.08
N LEU A 132 1.27 -6.24 4.41
CA LEU A 132 2.15 -6.21 5.57
C LEU A 132 1.38 -6.34 6.91
N TYR A 133 0.08 -6.03 6.92
CA TYR A 133 -0.74 -6.28 8.10
C TYR A 133 -0.67 -7.74 8.56
N PHE A 134 -0.69 -8.68 7.63
CA PHE A 134 -0.58 -10.12 7.97
C PHE A 134 0.83 -10.51 8.42
N LEU A 135 1.87 -9.90 7.85
CA LEU A 135 3.23 -10.11 8.34
C LEU A 135 3.38 -9.63 9.78
N ILE A 136 2.86 -8.44 10.09
CA ILE A 136 2.88 -7.89 11.45
C ILE A 136 2.05 -8.74 12.42
N LEU A 137 0.92 -9.29 11.97
CA LEU A 137 0.15 -10.23 12.77
C LEU A 137 0.98 -11.48 13.10
N LEU A 138 1.72 -12.05 12.13
CA LEU A 138 2.62 -13.17 12.36
C LEU A 138 3.76 -12.80 13.32
N VAL A 139 4.40 -11.63 13.13
CA VAL A 139 5.44 -11.12 14.03
C VAL A 139 4.91 -10.98 15.45
N SER A 140 3.72 -10.42 15.63
CA SER A 140 3.13 -10.25 16.97
C SER A 140 2.86 -11.57 17.70
N TYR A 141 2.62 -12.65 16.94
CA TYR A 141 2.38 -13.98 17.50
C TYR A 141 3.66 -14.78 17.71
N LEU A 142 4.57 -14.78 16.73
CA LEU A 142 5.79 -15.60 16.77
C LEU A 142 6.90 -14.94 17.60
N TYR A 143 6.95 -13.61 17.62
CA TYR A 143 8.00 -12.82 18.27
C TYR A 143 7.39 -11.67 19.11
N PRO A 144 6.60 -11.97 20.16
CA PRO A 144 5.82 -10.96 20.92
C PRO A 144 6.70 -9.91 21.62
N ASP A 145 7.96 -10.23 21.88
CA ASP A 145 8.92 -9.32 22.54
C ASP A 145 9.71 -8.46 21.54
N PHE A 146 9.61 -8.72 20.24
CA PHE A 146 10.37 -8.01 19.21
C PHE A 146 9.87 -6.58 19.00
N ILE A 147 8.55 -6.42 18.92
CA ILE A 147 7.89 -5.10 18.90
C ILE A 147 6.94 -5.02 20.09
N LYS A 148 7.08 -3.98 20.92
CA LYS A 148 6.21 -3.76 22.08
C LYS A 148 4.86 -3.18 21.63
N PHE A 149 3.97 -4.04 21.15
CA PHE A 149 2.65 -3.63 20.69
C PHE A 149 1.81 -3.00 21.81
N ASN A 150 1.04 -1.97 21.49
CA ASN A 150 -0.06 -1.56 22.36
C ASN A 150 -1.16 -2.61 22.30
N MET A 151 -1.83 -2.85 23.45
CA MET A 151 -2.93 -3.82 23.52
C MET A 151 -4.27 -3.12 23.55
N ASN A 152 -5.28 -3.72 22.95
CA ASN A 152 -6.66 -3.24 23.06
C ASN A 152 -7.34 -3.78 24.34
N ASN A 153 -8.62 -3.46 24.56
CA ASN A 153 -9.38 -3.87 25.72
C ASN A 153 -9.64 -5.40 25.80
N TYR A 154 -9.24 -6.16 24.80
CA TYR A 154 -9.34 -7.62 24.74
C TYR A 154 -7.99 -8.33 24.80
N ASP A 155 -6.95 -7.60 25.23
CA ASP A 155 -5.56 -8.08 25.25
C ASP A 155 -5.04 -8.56 23.89
N LEU A 156 -5.54 -7.97 22.79
CA LEU A 156 -5.04 -8.20 21.45
C LEU A 156 -4.15 -7.04 20.99
N PRO A 157 -3.07 -7.31 20.23
CA PRO A 157 -2.18 -6.29 19.75
C PRO A 157 -2.90 -5.33 18.78
N ILE A 158 -2.64 -4.04 18.93
CA ILE A 158 -3.10 -3.02 18.01
C ILE A 158 -2.08 -2.92 16.88
N LEU A 159 -2.47 -3.34 15.67
CA LEU A 159 -1.61 -3.43 14.52
C LEU A 159 -1.77 -2.23 13.56
N LYS A 160 -1.99 -1.04 14.09
CA LYS A 160 -2.02 0.18 13.27
C LYS A 160 -0.61 0.68 13.02
N LEU A 161 -0.33 1.07 11.77
CA LEU A 161 1.00 1.51 11.34
C LEU A 161 1.51 2.69 12.19
N ASP A 162 0.67 3.70 12.42
CA ASP A 162 0.94 4.87 13.25
C ASP A 162 1.24 4.56 14.73
N GLN A 163 0.83 3.38 15.22
CA GLN A 163 1.12 2.94 16.59
C GLN A 163 2.34 2.02 16.71
N ILE A 164 2.68 1.33 15.63
CA ILE A 164 3.84 0.43 15.58
C ILE A 164 5.13 1.21 15.37
N LEU A 165 5.15 2.13 14.41
CA LEU A 165 6.35 2.85 14.00
C LEU A 165 7.07 3.59 15.13
N PRO A 166 6.37 4.29 16.05
CA PRO A 166 7.02 4.90 17.22
C PRO A 166 7.73 3.90 18.14
N LYS A 167 7.27 2.63 18.17
CA LYS A 167 7.90 1.57 18.99
C LYS A 167 9.24 1.11 18.42
N ILE A 168 9.48 1.37 17.15
CA ILE A 168 10.75 1.08 16.46
C ILE A 168 11.54 2.37 16.14
N GLY A 169 11.16 3.50 16.78
CA GLY A 169 11.91 4.75 16.71
C GLY A 169 11.62 5.63 15.49
N ILE A 170 10.52 5.41 14.79
CA ILE A 170 10.13 6.20 13.60
C ILE A 170 9.05 7.22 14.01
N ASP A 171 9.27 8.49 13.65
CA ASP A 171 8.30 9.56 13.86
C ASP A 171 7.15 9.45 12.82
N VAL A 172 5.93 9.65 13.29
CA VAL A 172 4.70 9.53 12.50
C VAL A 172 3.92 10.85 12.39
N SER A 173 4.60 11.99 12.58
CA SER A 173 3.97 13.34 12.53
C SER A 173 3.30 13.61 11.18
N ASP A 174 3.82 13.06 10.09
CA ASP A 174 3.35 13.23 8.72
C ASP A 174 2.52 12.04 8.19
N ALA A 175 1.99 11.20 9.09
CA ALA A 175 1.06 10.12 8.72
C ALA A 175 -0.19 10.68 8.00
N HIS A 176 -0.82 9.81 7.18
CA HIS A 176 -1.94 10.15 6.30
C HIS A 176 -1.53 11.03 5.10
N ASP A 177 -0.33 10.81 4.60
CA ASP A 177 0.10 11.13 3.25
C ASP A 177 0.53 9.83 2.57
N ALA A 178 -0.05 9.48 1.43
CA ALA A 178 0.17 8.18 0.82
C ALA A 178 1.65 7.87 0.53
N LEU A 179 2.48 8.88 0.18
CA LEU A 179 3.91 8.64 -0.02
C LEU A 179 4.63 8.37 1.30
N THR A 180 4.32 9.13 2.32
CA THR A 180 4.85 8.93 3.67
C THR A 180 4.46 7.55 4.22
N ASP A 181 3.22 7.12 4.01
CA ASP A 181 2.75 5.81 4.46
C ASP A 181 3.43 4.67 3.67
N CYS A 182 3.74 4.86 2.38
CA CYS A 182 4.62 3.95 1.63
C CYS A 182 6.05 3.89 2.22
N GLU A 183 6.64 5.03 2.58
CA GLU A 183 7.96 5.08 3.24
C GLU A 183 7.93 4.38 4.60
N PHE A 184 6.87 4.54 5.36
CA PHE A 184 6.65 3.84 6.62
C PHE A 184 6.61 2.33 6.44
N MET A 185 5.92 1.82 5.40
CA MET A 185 5.93 0.39 5.08
C MET A 185 7.35 -0.12 4.75
N VAL A 186 8.13 0.65 3.97
CA VAL A 186 9.52 0.30 3.65
C VAL A 186 10.39 0.28 4.90
N HIS A 187 10.25 1.24 5.81
CA HIS A 187 11.00 1.26 7.07
C HIS A 187 10.62 0.07 7.96
N LEU A 188 9.33 -0.23 8.06
CA LEU A 188 8.84 -1.34 8.87
C LEU A 188 9.38 -2.68 8.38
N ILE A 189 9.32 -2.93 7.07
CA ILE A 189 9.82 -4.20 6.51
C ILE A 189 11.32 -4.33 6.67
N LYS A 190 12.11 -3.26 6.48
CA LYS A 190 13.55 -3.27 6.74
C LYS A 190 13.88 -3.60 8.18
N TYR A 191 13.14 -3.04 9.13
CA TYR A 191 13.32 -3.31 10.54
C TYR A 191 13.08 -4.80 10.86
N ILE A 192 11.99 -5.39 10.31
CA ILE A 192 11.71 -6.81 10.51
C ILE A 192 12.76 -7.67 9.80
N TYR A 193 13.14 -7.32 8.57
CA TYR A 193 14.11 -8.06 7.77
C TYR A 193 15.49 -8.12 8.42
N SER A 194 15.90 -7.08 9.14
CA SER A 194 17.21 -7.04 9.82
C SER A 194 17.38 -8.11 10.88
N GLU A 195 16.31 -8.57 11.51
CA GLU A 195 16.35 -9.55 12.61
C GLU A 195 15.66 -10.88 12.25
N HIS A 196 14.73 -10.85 11.28
CA HIS A 196 13.87 -11.98 10.90
C HIS A 196 13.78 -12.15 9.38
N SER A 197 14.92 -12.18 8.68
CA SER A 197 14.98 -12.28 7.21
C SER A 197 14.24 -13.52 6.68
N ASP A 198 14.46 -14.67 7.31
CA ASP A 198 13.84 -15.93 6.90
C ASP A 198 12.29 -15.86 6.94
N LEU A 199 11.74 -15.24 7.99
CA LEU A 199 10.29 -15.05 8.09
C LEU A 199 9.75 -14.17 6.95
N VAL A 200 10.46 -13.09 6.62
CA VAL A 200 10.05 -12.16 5.55
C VAL A 200 10.14 -12.85 4.18
N GLU A 201 11.19 -13.61 3.95
CA GLU A 201 11.37 -14.36 2.70
C GLU A 201 10.28 -15.44 2.53
N ASP A 202 10.00 -16.21 3.57
CA ASP A 202 8.93 -17.22 3.57
C ASP A 202 7.55 -16.60 3.38
N PHE A 203 7.31 -15.44 3.99
CA PHE A 203 6.06 -14.70 3.83
C PHE A 203 5.84 -14.27 2.37
N PHE A 204 6.86 -13.73 1.72
CA PHE A 204 6.75 -13.31 0.32
C PHE A 204 6.79 -14.45 -0.70
N LEU A 205 7.26 -15.65 -0.33
CA LEU A 205 7.12 -16.82 -1.18
C LEU A 205 5.64 -17.13 -1.49
N GLN A 206 4.73 -16.82 -0.59
CA GLN A 206 3.30 -17.05 -0.73
C GLN A 206 2.57 -15.97 -1.57
N ALA A 207 3.27 -14.89 -1.98
CA ALA A 207 2.64 -13.74 -2.62
C ALA A 207 2.17 -14.00 -4.07
N THR A 208 2.66 -15.04 -4.74
CA THR A 208 2.35 -15.33 -6.15
C THR A 208 1.45 -16.55 -6.30
N LYS A 209 0.61 -16.60 -7.34
CA LYS A 209 -0.27 -17.76 -7.62
C LYS A 209 0.51 -19.06 -7.86
N ALA A 210 1.71 -18.97 -8.45
CA ALA A 210 2.54 -20.12 -8.74
C ALA A 210 2.99 -20.85 -7.47
N SER A 211 3.17 -20.11 -6.36
CA SER A 211 3.61 -20.68 -5.08
C SER A 211 2.54 -21.53 -4.36
N PHE A 212 1.28 -21.49 -4.79
CA PHE A 212 0.20 -22.31 -4.21
C PHE A 212 -0.02 -23.64 -4.94
N ILE A 213 0.72 -23.91 -6.03
CA ILE A 213 0.50 -25.07 -6.89
C ILE A 213 1.59 -26.13 -6.67
N ASP A 214 2.72 -25.76 -6.10
CA ASP A 214 3.82 -26.65 -5.71
C ASP A 214 3.72 -27.09 -4.26
#